data_f888c31017ef043280c3d7a6daa11cbd
#
_entry.id   f888c31017ef043280c3d7a6daa11cbd
#
_cell.length_a   1.000
_cell.length_b   1.000
_cell.length_c   1.000
_cell.angle_alpha   90.00
_cell.angle_beta   90.00
_cell.angle_gamma   90.00
#
_symmetry.space_group_name_H-M   'P 1'
#
loop_
_entity.id
_entity.type
_entity.pdbx_description
1 polymer ?
#
loop_
_entity_poly.entity_id
_entity_poly.type
_entity_poly.pdbx_seq_one_letter_code
_entity_poly.pdbx_strand_id
1 'polypeptide(L)'
;NHYVTWDEIVELHEMGFEIGNHTRSHPHMPRLSKEQMRGELLHIEKRCSEHKIPQPVTFCYPGFGHSPKCVEVLGEMKYLFARRGVGPEFKDGGKGGRGPAYDPREDHPLLVPTTGYAGPDWKFEDLVWAVKQARDGRIAVLCYHGVPALDHPWVNCDPADFRKHMNYLRKEGCTVIAMRDLARYVDPARGPEDPYAPLRKRVTDRK
;
A
#
# COMPACT_ATOMS: atom_id res chain seq x y z
N ASN A 1 21.63 -7.51 -11.64
CA ASN A 1 20.23 -7.79 -11.29
C ASN A 1 19.67 -6.57 -10.59
N HIS A 2 18.53 -6.04 -11.06
CA HIS A 2 17.94 -4.80 -10.52
C HIS A 2 16.90 -5.11 -9.42
N TYR A 3 16.69 -6.39 -9.11
CA TYR A 3 15.74 -6.84 -8.10
C TYR A 3 16.48 -7.38 -6.89
N VAL A 4 15.92 -7.15 -5.71
CA VAL A 4 16.43 -7.68 -4.45
C VAL A 4 16.37 -9.22 -4.43
N THR A 5 17.41 -9.82 -3.89
CA THR A 5 17.48 -11.25 -3.63
C THR A 5 16.75 -11.60 -2.33
N TRP A 6 16.52 -12.90 -2.08
CA TRP A 6 15.93 -13.33 -0.79
C TRP A 6 16.87 -13.07 0.39
N ASP A 7 18.18 -13.12 0.19
CA ASP A 7 19.16 -12.80 1.24
C ASP A 7 19.07 -11.30 1.61
N GLU A 8 19.00 -10.41 0.63
CA GLU A 8 18.77 -8.98 0.86
C GLU A 8 17.41 -8.70 1.52
N ILE A 9 16.36 -9.47 1.21
CA ILE A 9 15.05 -9.36 1.88
C ILE A 9 15.17 -9.78 3.35
N VAL A 10 15.98 -10.80 3.67
CA VAL A 10 16.29 -11.19 5.06
C VAL A 10 17.01 -10.06 5.79
N GLU A 11 18.02 -9.44 5.16
CA GLU A 11 18.73 -8.30 5.74
C GLU A 11 17.76 -7.14 6.05
N LEU A 12 16.88 -6.80 5.12
CA LEU A 12 15.85 -5.78 5.33
C LEU A 12 14.93 -6.14 6.50
N HIS A 13 14.53 -7.41 6.62
CA HIS A 13 13.73 -7.88 7.75
C HIS A 13 14.47 -7.72 9.08
N GLU A 14 15.74 -8.11 9.14
CA GLU A 14 16.62 -7.99 10.33
C GLU A 14 16.84 -6.52 10.73
N MET A 15 16.86 -5.62 9.76
CA MET A 15 16.89 -4.16 10.00
C MET A 15 15.57 -3.62 10.54
N GLY A 16 14.52 -4.44 10.64
CA GLY A 16 13.20 -4.08 11.16
C GLY A 16 12.17 -3.65 10.12
N PHE A 17 12.50 -3.69 8.82
CA PHE A 17 11.52 -3.41 7.78
C PHE A 17 10.42 -4.48 7.73
N GLU A 18 9.23 -4.07 7.37
CA GLU A 18 8.14 -4.98 7.09
C GLU A 18 8.32 -5.65 5.74
N ILE A 19 8.13 -6.98 5.72
CA ILE A 19 8.01 -7.74 4.48
C ILE A 19 6.54 -8.08 4.29
N GLY A 20 5.88 -7.37 3.37
CA GLY A 20 4.48 -7.58 3.00
C GLY A 20 4.34 -8.50 1.78
N ASN A 21 3.11 -8.92 1.47
CA ASN A 21 2.81 -9.76 0.31
C ASN A 21 2.34 -8.91 -0.89
N HIS A 22 2.85 -9.25 -2.07
CA HIS A 22 2.48 -8.59 -3.33
C HIS A 22 2.24 -9.61 -4.46
N THR A 23 1.89 -10.85 -4.11
CA THR A 23 1.74 -12.02 -4.99
C THR A 23 3.07 -12.56 -5.54
N ARG A 24 3.01 -13.76 -6.12
CA ARG A 24 4.15 -14.41 -6.77
C ARG A 24 4.47 -13.81 -8.14
N SER A 25 3.44 -13.63 -8.97
CA SER A 25 3.61 -13.34 -10.41
C SER A 25 3.02 -11.99 -10.84
N HIS A 26 2.62 -11.15 -9.88
CA HIS A 26 2.05 -9.83 -10.12
C HIS A 26 0.82 -9.84 -11.06
N PRO A 27 -0.16 -10.75 -10.89
CA PRO A 27 -1.31 -10.86 -11.77
C PRO A 27 -2.34 -9.75 -11.49
N HIS A 28 -3.23 -9.50 -12.45
CA HIS A 28 -4.41 -8.69 -12.20
C HIS A 28 -5.41 -9.47 -11.33
N MET A 29 -5.31 -9.31 -10.01
CA MET A 29 -6.04 -10.07 -8.98
C MET A 29 -7.54 -10.25 -9.27
N PRO A 30 -8.32 -9.22 -9.69
CA PRO A 30 -9.75 -9.38 -9.97
C PRO A 30 -10.10 -10.44 -11.02
N ARG A 31 -9.17 -10.80 -11.91
CA ARG A 31 -9.38 -11.80 -12.96
C ARG A 31 -9.17 -13.25 -12.50
N LEU A 32 -8.55 -13.45 -11.35
CA LEU A 32 -8.24 -14.78 -10.82
C LEU A 32 -9.45 -15.43 -10.14
N SER A 33 -9.48 -16.77 -10.08
CA SER A 33 -10.33 -17.50 -9.15
C SER A 33 -9.82 -17.34 -7.71
N LYS A 34 -10.64 -17.68 -6.70
CA LYS A 34 -10.21 -17.64 -5.30
C LYS A 34 -9.03 -18.59 -5.04
N GLU A 35 -9.02 -19.76 -5.65
CA GLU A 35 -7.95 -20.74 -5.55
C GLU A 35 -6.64 -20.22 -6.15
N GLN A 36 -6.72 -19.57 -7.31
CA GLN A 36 -5.56 -18.94 -7.93
C GLN A 36 -5.00 -17.81 -7.07
N MET A 37 -5.88 -16.96 -6.49
CA MET A 37 -5.46 -15.91 -5.56
C MET A 37 -4.72 -16.50 -4.36
N ARG A 38 -5.28 -17.54 -3.71
CA ARG A 38 -4.63 -18.22 -2.59
C ARG A 38 -3.27 -18.80 -3.00
N GLY A 39 -3.17 -19.42 -4.17
CA GLY A 39 -1.91 -19.96 -4.68
C GLY A 39 -0.82 -18.89 -4.83
N GLU A 40 -1.19 -17.72 -5.33
CA GLU A 40 -0.29 -16.57 -5.46
C GLU A 40 0.22 -16.07 -4.08
N LEU A 41 -0.68 -15.97 -3.10
CA LEU A 41 -0.37 -15.51 -1.75
C LEU A 41 0.45 -16.53 -0.95
N LEU A 42 0.01 -17.79 -0.95
CA LEU A 42 0.66 -18.89 -0.22
C LEU A 42 2.10 -19.13 -0.71
N HIS A 43 2.38 -18.88 -1.99
CA HIS A 43 3.75 -18.98 -2.49
C HIS A 43 4.70 -18.03 -1.76
N ILE A 44 4.31 -16.77 -1.57
CA ILE A 44 5.13 -15.77 -0.86
C ILE A 44 5.22 -16.11 0.64
N GLU A 45 4.11 -16.52 1.26
CA GLU A 45 4.10 -16.95 2.67
C GLU A 45 5.06 -18.11 2.91
N LYS A 46 5.05 -19.10 2.01
CA LYS A 46 6.01 -20.22 2.03
C LYS A 46 7.45 -19.74 1.90
N ARG A 47 7.72 -18.84 0.94
CA ARG A 47 9.08 -18.28 0.75
C ARG A 47 9.55 -17.52 1.99
N CYS A 48 8.69 -16.72 2.60
CA CYS A 48 9.01 -16.04 3.86
C CYS A 48 9.37 -17.05 4.96
N SER A 49 8.56 -18.11 5.12
CA SER A 49 8.81 -19.16 6.10
C SER A 49 10.14 -19.90 5.86
N GLU A 50 10.49 -20.22 4.60
CA GLU A 50 11.76 -20.83 4.23
C GLU A 50 12.98 -19.98 4.65
N HIS A 51 12.81 -18.66 4.65
CA HIS A 51 13.83 -17.69 5.07
C HIS A 51 13.65 -17.19 6.51
N LYS A 52 12.82 -17.84 7.33
CA LYS A 52 12.54 -17.48 8.73
C LYS A 52 11.96 -16.09 8.93
N ILE A 53 11.37 -15.52 7.89
CA ILE A 53 10.60 -14.29 7.95
C ILE A 53 9.18 -14.65 8.41
N PRO A 54 8.57 -13.93 9.37
CA PRO A 54 7.19 -14.15 9.78
C PRO A 54 6.23 -14.06 8.59
N GLN A 55 5.11 -14.78 8.68
CA GLN A 55 4.06 -14.69 7.67
C GLN A 55 3.65 -13.24 7.45
N PRO A 56 3.61 -12.75 6.19
CA PRO A 56 3.12 -11.42 5.88
C PRO A 56 1.68 -11.22 6.35
N VAL A 57 1.44 -10.14 7.06
CA VAL A 57 0.10 -9.75 7.54
C VAL A 57 -0.49 -8.58 6.76
N THR A 58 0.27 -8.04 5.83
CA THR A 58 -0.17 -6.95 4.96
C THR A 58 0.01 -7.30 3.50
N PHE A 59 -0.83 -6.69 2.68
CA PHE A 59 -0.88 -6.93 1.25
C PHE A 59 -0.87 -5.62 0.46
N CYS A 60 -0.25 -5.63 -0.72
CA CYS A 60 -0.38 -4.58 -1.71
C CYS A 60 -1.00 -5.17 -2.98
N TYR A 61 -2.08 -4.58 -3.46
CA TYR A 61 -2.74 -5.04 -4.69
C TYR A 61 -1.86 -4.78 -5.92
N PRO A 62 -1.46 -5.83 -6.69
CA PRO A 62 -0.74 -5.68 -7.95
C PRO A 62 -1.50 -4.79 -8.94
N GLY A 63 -0.79 -3.80 -9.51
CA GLY A 63 -1.40 -2.83 -10.42
C GLY A 63 -2.63 -2.11 -9.83
N PHE A 64 -2.75 -2.09 -8.49
CA PHE A 64 -3.88 -1.55 -7.73
C PHE A 64 -5.24 -2.22 -8.01
N GLY A 65 -5.26 -3.34 -8.73
CA GLY A 65 -6.48 -4.07 -9.08
C GLY A 65 -7.10 -4.80 -7.88
N HIS A 66 -8.30 -4.43 -7.48
CA HIS A 66 -9.03 -5.02 -6.37
C HIS A 66 -10.51 -5.31 -6.72
N SER A 67 -11.13 -6.23 -6.01
CA SER A 67 -12.55 -6.57 -6.13
C SER A 67 -13.09 -7.12 -4.80
N PRO A 68 -14.42 -7.20 -4.60
CA PRO A 68 -14.98 -7.83 -3.39
C PRO A 68 -14.43 -9.24 -3.14
N LYS A 69 -14.25 -10.03 -4.19
CA LYS A 69 -13.64 -11.36 -4.12
C LYS A 69 -12.20 -11.34 -3.58
N CYS A 70 -11.40 -10.31 -3.94
CA CYS A 70 -10.06 -10.16 -3.40
C CYS A 70 -10.09 -9.85 -1.89
N VAL A 71 -10.98 -8.96 -1.46
CA VAL A 71 -11.14 -8.61 -0.04
C VAL A 71 -11.56 -9.83 0.77
N GLU A 72 -12.50 -10.62 0.27
CA GLU A 72 -12.94 -11.88 0.88
C GLU A 72 -11.77 -12.86 1.07
N VAL A 73 -10.98 -13.13 0.01
CA VAL A 73 -9.83 -14.04 0.08
C VAL A 73 -8.79 -13.55 1.08
N LEU A 74 -8.45 -12.26 1.08
CA LEU A 74 -7.50 -11.70 2.03
C LEU A 74 -8.01 -11.79 3.48
N GLY A 75 -9.30 -11.55 3.70
CA GLY A 75 -9.92 -11.71 5.02
C GLY A 75 -9.89 -13.16 5.52
N GLU A 76 -10.24 -14.14 4.65
CA GLU A 76 -10.15 -15.57 4.96
C GLU A 76 -8.71 -16.00 5.30
N MET A 77 -7.73 -15.43 4.62
CA MET A 77 -6.29 -15.68 4.86
C MET A 77 -5.70 -14.84 6.00
N LYS A 78 -6.54 -14.05 6.72
CA LYS A 78 -6.14 -13.29 7.91
C LYS A 78 -5.13 -12.17 7.68
N TYR A 79 -5.12 -11.58 6.48
CA TYR A 79 -4.44 -10.33 6.27
C TYR A 79 -5.11 -9.21 7.06
N LEU A 80 -4.30 -8.37 7.72
CA LEU A 80 -4.80 -7.28 8.57
C LEU A 80 -5.10 -6.02 7.75
N PHE A 81 -4.19 -5.68 6.83
CA PHE A 81 -4.33 -4.50 5.99
C PHE A 81 -3.95 -4.80 4.55
N ALA A 82 -4.65 -4.18 3.60
CA ALA A 82 -4.30 -4.27 2.19
C ALA A 82 -4.36 -2.89 1.52
N ARG A 83 -3.24 -2.46 0.91
CA ARG A 83 -3.10 -1.18 0.26
C ARG A 83 -3.54 -1.25 -1.21
N ARG A 84 -4.47 -0.40 -1.58
CA ARG A 84 -4.88 -0.11 -2.96
C ARG A 84 -4.24 1.18 -3.47
N GLY A 85 -4.49 1.54 -4.73
CA GLY A 85 -4.00 2.77 -5.34
C GLY A 85 -4.72 4.04 -4.90
N VAL A 86 -4.44 5.12 -5.62
CA VAL A 86 -5.00 6.47 -5.39
C VAL A 86 -6.44 6.62 -5.87
N GLY A 87 -6.83 5.86 -6.89
CA GLY A 87 -8.17 5.89 -7.47
C GLY A 87 -9.15 4.91 -6.84
N PRO A 88 -10.43 4.99 -7.22
CA PRO A 88 -11.02 5.86 -8.25
C PRO A 88 -11.49 7.25 -7.76
N GLU A 89 -11.33 7.59 -6.51
CA GLU A 89 -11.86 8.84 -5.93
C GLU A 89 -11.22 10.09 -6.52
N PHE A 90 -10.03 9.97 -7.05
CA PHE A 90 -9.34 11.04 -7.79
C PHE A 90 -9.27 10.64 -9.26
N LYS A 91 -10.19 11.17 -10.08
CA LYS A 91 -10.28 10.86 -11.53
C LYS A 91 -9.01 11.22 -12.29
N ASP A 92 -8.38 12.31 -11.88
CA ASP A 92 -7.06 12.74 -12.39
C ASP A 92 -5.90 12.06 -11.64
N GLY A 93 -6.17 10.94 -10.98
CA GLY A 93 -5.25 10.16 -10.13
C GLY A 93 -3.97 9.70 -10.82
N GLY A 94 -3.80 10.08 -12.08
CA GLY A 94 -2.54 10.03 -12.78
C GLY A 94 -1.70 11.29 -12.59
N LYS A 95 -2.27 12.48 -12.54
CA LYS A 95 -1.50 13.71 -12.36
C LYS A 95 -1.21 13.96 -10.89
N GLY A 96 0.09 13.85 -10.52
CA GLY A 96 0.56 14.13 -9.18
C GLY A 96 0.32 13.01 -8.16
N GLY A 97 -0.13 11.83 -8.55
CA GLY A 97 -0.23 10.65 -7.66
C GLY A 97 -1.02 10.88 -6.37
N ARG A 98 -1.98 11.79 -6.35
CA ARG A 98 -2.77 12.17 -5.16
C ARG A 98 -3.97 11.25 -4.99
N GLY A 99 -4.23 10.83 -3.75
CA GLY A 99 -5.36 10.00 -3.37
C GLY A 99 -5.91 10.37 -1.99
N PRO A 100 -7.00 9.75 -1.53
CA PRO A 100 -7.55 10.03 -0.21
C PRO A 100 -6.62 9.54 0.90
N ALA A 101 -6.65 10.18 2.07
CA ALA A 101 -6.09 9.60 3.27
C ALA A 101 -6.96 8.45 3.76
N TYR A 102 -6.35 7.48 4.42
CA TYR A 102 -7.06 6.40 5.10
C TYR A 102 -7.79 6.97 6.34
N ASP A 103 -9.08 6.78 6.39
CA ASP A 103 -9.91 7.10 7.57
C ASP A 103 -10.31 5.79 8.27
N PRO A 104 -9.69 5.44 9.41
CA PRO A 104 -10.00 4.19 10.12
C PRO A 104 -11.45 4.06 10.61
N ARG A 105 -12.20 5.16 10.64
CA ARG A 105 -13.62 5.16 11.07
C ARG A 105 -14.56 4.79 9.93
N GLU A 106 -14.12 4.95 8.68
CA GLU A 106 -14.95 4.75 7.49
C GLU A 106 -14.40 3.66 6.57
N ASP A 107 -13.07 3.64 6.34
CA ASP A 107 -12.44 2.77 5.36
C ASP A 107 -12.26 1.34 5.84
N HIS A 108 -12.41 0.39 4.92
CA HIS A 108 -12.13 -1.02 5.22
C HIS A 108 -10.62 -1.28 5.29
N PRO A 109 -10.09 -2.00 6.31
CA PRO A 109 -8.67 -2.28 6.47
C PRO A 109 -8.02 -2.99 5.27
N LEU A 110 -8.78 -3.82 4.56
CA LEU A 110 -8.30 -4.48 3.34
C LEU A 110 -8.47 -3.63 2.06
N LEU A 111 -8.80 -2.33 2.18
CA LEU A 111 -8.89 -1.36 1.09
C LEU A 111 -8.26 -0.02 1.45
N VAL A 112 -7.16 -0.04 2.19
CA VAL A 112 -6.39 1.16 2.57
C VAL A 112 -5.96 1.94 1.32
N PRO A 113 -6.40 3.19 1.15
CA PRO A 113 -6.02 3.97 -0.03
C PRO A 113 -4.57 4.45 0.04
N THR A 114 -3.96 4.64 -1.10
CA THR A 114 -2.70 5.39 -1.21
C THR A 114 -3.02 6.88 -1.26
N THR A 115 -2.44 7.67 -0.35
CA THR A 115 -2.62 9.13 -0.31
C THR A 115 -1.65 9.84 -1.23
N GLY A 116 -0.42 9.34 -1.33
CA GLY A 116 0.61 9.84 -2.22
C GLY A 116 1.35 8.70 -2.91
N TYR A 117 1.39 8.73 -4.24
CA TYR A 117 2.10 7.76 -5.07
C TYR A 117 3.24 8.42 -5.83
N ALA A 118 4.46 8.12 -5.42
CA ALA A 118 5.67 8.70 -6.02
C ALA A 118 5.92 8.11 -7.42
N GLY A 119 6.14 9.00 -8.37
CA GLY A 119 6.50 8.71 -9.75
C GLY A 119 7.17 9.93 -10.36
N PRO A 120 7.56 9.91 -11.65
CA PRO A 120 8.30 11.00 -12.30
C PRO A 120 7.59 12.36 -12.26
N ASP A 121 6.25 12.34 -12.30
CA ASP A 121 5.42 13.55 -12.27
C ASP A 121 5.05 13.98 -10.84
N TRP A 122 5.40 13.18 -9.82
CA TRP A 122 5.09 13.49 -8.43
C TRP A 122 6.14 14.43 -7.85
N LYS A 123 5.70 15.66 -7.58
CA LYS A 123 6.57 16.73 -7.12
C LYS A 123 6.58 16.84 -5.59
N PHE A 124 7.50 17.61 -5.06
CA PHE A 124 7.58 17.86 -3.62
C PHE A 124 6.30 18.45 -3.03
N GLU A 125 5.61 19.32 -3.79
CA GLU A 125 4.31 19.89 -3.40
C GLU A 125 3.22 18.83 -3.25
N ASP A 126 3.30 17.74 -4.02
CA ASP A 126 2.37 16.61 -3.92
C ASP A 126 2.60 15.81 -2.64
N LEU A 127 3.87 15.62 -2.23
CA LEU A 127 4.19 15.07 -0.91
C LEU A 127 3.63 15.93 0.21
N VAL A 128 3.90 17.24 0.16
CA VAL A 128 3.39 18.19 1.18
C VAL A 128 1.88 18.14 1.27
N TRP A 129 1.21 18.08 0.10
CA TRP A 129 -0.24 17.93 0.05
C TRP A 129 -0.70 16.62 0.68
N ALA A 130 -0.07 15.48 0.34
CA ALA A 130 -0.43 14.17 0.87
C ALA A 130 -0.25 14.10 2.40
N VAL A 131 0.87 14.61 2.92
CA VAL A 131 1.15 14.66 4.36
C VAL A 131 0.10 15.50 5.11
N LYS A 132 -0.33 16.62 4.54
CA LYS A 132 -1.39 17.46 5.13
C LYS A 132 -2.77 16.80 5.18
N GLN A 133 -2.98 15.68 4.48
CA GLN A 133 -4.21 14.89 4.63
C GLN A 133 -4.24 14.05 5.91
N ALA A 134 -3.08 13.81 6.56
CA ALA A 134 -2.97 13.14 7.86
C ALA A 134 -3.42 14.07 8.99
N ARG A 135 -4.72 14.29 9.10
CA ARG A 135 -5.36 15.13 10.09
C ARG A 135 -6.71 14.55 10.52
N ASP A 136 -7.23 14.98 11.64
CA ASP A 136 -8.55 14.58 12.16
C ASP A 136 -8.69 13.04 12.29
N GLY A 137 -7.61 12.37 12.76
CA GLY A 137 -7.56 10.91 12.93
C GLY A 137 -7.34 10.12 11.63
N ARG A 138 -7.08 10.79 10.50
CA ARG A 138 -6.74 10.13 9.23
C ARG A 138 -5.23 9.91 9.10
N ILE A 139 -4.86 8.93 8.29
CA ILE A 139 -3.50 8.48 8.07
C ILE A 139 -3.14 8.67 6.60
N ALA A 140 -2.05 9.38 6.32
CA ALA A 140 -1.52 9.50 4.96
C ALA A 140 -0.66 8.28 4.63
N VAL A 141 -0.99 7.57 3.57
CA VAL A 141 -0.24 6.40 3.09
C VAL A 141 0.58 6.80 1.87
N LEU A 142 1.90 6.77 2.02
CA LEU A 142 2.85 7.10 0.95
C LEU A 142 3.36 5.83 0.28
N CYS A 143 3.36 5.81 -1.04
CA CYS A 143 3.80 4.68 -1.84
C CYS A 143 4.98 5.08 -2.74
N TYR A 144 6.06 4.32 -2.64
CA TYR A 144 7.20 4.35 -3.55
C TYR A 144 7.33 2.98 -4.19
N HIS A 145 7.55 2.93 -5.50
CA HIS A 145 7.75 1.65 -6.20
C HIS A 145 9.22 1.23 -6.16
N GLY A 146 10.13 2.15 -6.44
CA GLY A 146 11.57 1.93 -6.36
C GLY A 146 12.34 3.23 -6.29
N VAL A 147 13.53 3.20 -5.64
CA VAL A 147 14.37 4.38 -5.38
C VAL A 147 15.85 4.03 -5.62
N PRO A 148 16.32 4.04 -6.90
CA PRO A 148 15.56 4.24 -8.14
C PRO A 148 14.82 2.99 -8.61
N ALA A 149 13.87 3.17 -9.55
CA ALA A 149 13.20 2.10 -10.29
C ALA A 149 13.66 2.14 -11.77
N LEU A 150 14.84 1.66 -12.05
CA LEU A 150 15.49 1.80 -13.38
C LEU A 150 14.74 1.04 -14.48
N ASP A 151 14.21 -0.15 -14.17
CA ASP A 151 13.45 -0.97 -15.12
C ASP A 151 11.98 -0.51 -15.28
N HIS A 152 11.54 0.41 -14.42
CA HIS A 152 10.15 0.91 -14.38
C HIS A 152 10.15 2.45 -14.30
N PRO A 153 10.64 3.17 -15.35
CA PRO A 153 10.82 4.62 -15.27
C PRO A 153 9.52 5.40 -14.99
N TRP A 154 8.37 4.84 -15.35
CA TRP A 154 7.05 5.46 -15.09
C TRP A 154 6.61 5.46 -13.61
N VAL A 155 7.32 4.75 -12.75
CA VAL A 155 7.09 4.71 -11.28
C VAL A 155 8.38 4.98 -10.51
N ASN A 156 9.40 5.51 -11.18
CA ASN A 156 10.67 5.84 -10.59
C ASN A 156 10.57 7.02 -9.63
N CYS A 157 11.26 6.92 -8.52
CA CYS A 157 11.57 8.05 -7.63
C CYS A 157 13.09 8.24 -7.58
N ASP A 158 13.55 9.45 -7.84
CA ASP A 158 14.97 9.77 -7.72
C ASP A 158 15.43 9.67 -6.26
N PRO A 159 16.62 9.08 -5.98
CA PRO A 159 17.14 8.99 -4.60
C PRO A 159 17.33 10.34 -3.90
N ALA A 160 17.63 11.41 -4.63
CA ALA A 160 17.76 12.74 -4.06
C ALA A 160 16.38 13.30 -3.65
N ASP A 161 15.36 13.09 -4.48
CA ASP A 161 13.97 13.46 -4.15
C ASP A 161 13.46 12.63 -2.97
N PHE A 162 13.69 11.33 -2.95
CA PHE A 162 13.34 10.49 -1.81
C PHE A 162 13.97 11.00 -0.50
N ARG A 163 15.25 11.34 -0.53
CA ARG A 163 15.95 11.91 0.63
C ARG A 163 15.33 13.25 1.08
N LYS A 164 14.96 14.10 0.11
CA LYS A 164 14.24 15.36 0.39
C LYS A 164 12.89 15.10 1.04
N HIS A 165 12.17 14.08 0.59
CA HIS A 165 10.89 13.65 1.16
C HIS A 165 11.05 13.17 2.60
N MET A 166 12.02 12.31 2.88
CA MET A 166 12.26 11.80 4.24
C MET A 166 12.70 12.92 5.20
N ASN A 167 13.54 13.83 4.73
CA ASN A 167 13.94 15.02 5.52
C ASN A 167 12.74 15.92 5.85
N TYR A 168 11.80 16.08 4.92
CA TYR A 168 10.57 16.84 5.18
C TYR A 168 9.71 16.15 6.25
N LEU A 169 9.45 14.84 6.12
CA LEU A 169 8.68 14.10 7.13
C LEU A 169 9.30 14.23 8.53
N ARG A 170 10.62 14.11 8.63
CA ARG A 170 11.35 14.30 9.89
C ARG A 170 11.20 15.72 10.44
N LYS A 171 11.37 16.74 9.58
CA LYS A 171 11.26 18.16 9.97
C LYS A 171 9.87 18.52 10.47
N GLU A 172 8.84 17.98 9.84
CA GLU A 172 7.43 18.20 10.24
C GLU A 172 7.01 17.35 11.46
N GLY A 173 7.93 16.56 12.04
CA GLY A 173 7.63 15.73 13.21
C GLY A 173 6.66 14.57 12.91
N CYS A 174 6.59 14.11 11.66
CA CYS A 174 5.71 13.02 11.29
C CYS A 174 6.17 11.70 11.93
N THR A 175 5.23 10.95 12.51
CA THR A 175 5.46 9.56 12.90
C THR A 175 5.26 8.66 11.68
N VAL A 176 6.37 8.10 11.18
CA VAL A 176 6.36 7.18 10.04
C VAL A 176 6.36 5.75 10.56
N ILE A 177 5.40 4.94 10.12
CA ILE A 177 5.23 3.54 10.55
C ILE A 177 5.09 2.63 9.34
N ALA A 178 5.36 1.35 9.53
CA ALA A 178 5.05 0.31 8.54
C ALA A 178 3.53 0.00 8.52
N MET A 179 3.05 -0.62 7.45
CA MET A 179 1.62 -0.97 7.33
C MET A 179 1.15 -1.93 8.45
N ARG A 180 1.99 -2.89 8.86
CA ARG A 180 1.68 -3.78 9.99
C ARG A 180 1.46 -3.03 11.30
N ASP A 181 2.17 -1.93 11.50
CA ASP A 181 2.10 -1.13 12.73
C ASP A 181 0.79 -0.33 12.84
N LEU A 182 0.01 -0.24 11.76
CA LEU A 182 -1.35 0.31 11.82
C LEU A 182 -2.21 -0.39 12.89
N ALA A 183 -1.98 -1.69 13.15
CA ALA A 183 -2.69 -2.45 14.18
C ALA A 183 -2.52 -1.89 15.60
N ARG A 184 -1.55 -1.01 15.84
CA ARG A 184 -1.39 -0.28 17.11
C ARG A 184 -2.37 0.89 17.26
N TYR A 185 -2.95 1.37 16.17
CA TYR A 185 -3.80 2.55 16.10
C TYR A 185 -5.21 2.24 15.60
N VAL A 186 -5.35 1.15 14.86
CA VAL A 186 -6.57 0.77 14.16
C VAL A 186 -6.87 -0.70 14.46
N ASP A 187 -8.08 -1.00 14.89
CA ASP A 187 -8.55 -2.38 15.00
C ASP A 187 -8.81 -2.95 13.58
N PRO A 188 -8.01 -3.90 13.09
CA PRO A 188 -8.19 -4.46 11.74
C PRO A 188 -9.45 -5.32 11.60
N ALA A 189 -10.13 -5.66 12.70
CA ALA A 189 -11.42 -6.33 12.66
C ALA A 189 -12.60 -5.36 12.46
N ARG A 190 -12.35 -4.06 12.62
CA ARG A 190 -13.38 -3.03 12.41
C ARG A 190 -13.29 -2.50 10.98
N GLY A 191 -14.32 -2.78 10.22
CA GLY A 191 -14.51 -2.25 8.88
C GLY A 191 -16.01 -2.17 8.57
N PRO A 192 -16.41 -1.41 7.56
CA PRO A 192 -17.79 -1.40 7.10
C PRO A 192 -18.18 -2.79 6.61
N GLU A 193 -19.44 -3.19 6.83
CA GLU A 193 -20.02 -4.45 6.34
C GLU A 193 -19.85 -4.57 4.82
N ASP A 194 -20.08 -3.48 4.10
CA ASP A 194 -19.72 -3.37 2.69
C ASP A 194 -18.40 -2.62 2.52
N PRO A 195 -17.30 -3.33 2.22
CA PRO A 195 -15.96 -2.74 2.10
C PRO A 195 -15.85 -1.60 1.08
N TYR A 196 -16.76 -1.56 0.11
CA TYR A 196 -16.75 -0.60 -0.99
C TYR A 196 -17.70 0.60 -0.77
N ALA A 197 -18.51 0.61 0.27
CA ALA A 197 -19.45 1.70 0.53
C ALA A 197 -18.76 3.07 0.67
N PRO A 198 -17.65 3.19 1.46
CA PRO A 198 -16.94 4.46 1.61
C PRO A 198 -16.34 4.96 0.29
N LEU A 199 -15.78 4.04 -0.51
CA LEU A 199 -15.20 4.35 -1.80
C LEU A 199 -16.27 4.90 -2.76
N ARG A 200 -17.42 4.23 -2.87
CA ARG A 200 -18.53 4.68 -3.72
C ARG A 200 -19.06 6.04 -3.27
N LYS A 201 -19.22 6.28 -1.97
CA LYS A 201 -19.63 7.56 -1.41
C LYS A 201 -18.69 8.67 -1.86
N ARG A 202 -17.37 8.52 -1.63
CA ARG A 202 -16.38 9.54 -2.03
C ARG A 202 -16.34 9.82 -3.54
N VAL A 203 -16.60 8.82 -4.39
CA VAL A 203 -16.70 9.00 -5.84
C VAL A 203 -17.93 9.81 -6.21
N THR A 204 -19.05 9.62 -5.48
CA THR A 204 -20.30 10.35 -5.71
C THR A 204 -20.20 11.80 -5.25
N ASP A 205 -19.63 12.03 -4.06
CA ASP A 205 -19.50 13.36 -3.44
C ASP A 205 -18.56 14.32 -4.21
N ARG A 206 -17.80 13.79 -5.18
CA ARG A 206 -16.87 14.54 -6.03
C ARG A 206 -17.37 14.78 -7.45
N LYS A 207 -18.58 14.32 -7.79
CA LYS A 207 -19.25 14.65 -9.05
C LYS A 207 -20.00 15.97 -8.94
#